data_5c908a4b6231d79bcd4fa80c1df51726
#
_entry.id   5c908a4b6231d79bcd4fa80c1df51726
#
_cell.length_a   1.000
_cell.length_b   1.000
_cell.length_c   1.000
_cell.angle_alpha   90.00
_cell.angle_beta   90.00
_cell.angle_gamma   90.00
#
_symmetry.space_group_name_H-M   'P 1'
#
loop_
_entity.id
_entity.type
_entity.pdbx_description
1 polymer ?
#
loop_
_entity_poly.entity_id
_entity_poly.type
_entity_poly.pdbx_seq_one_letter_code
_entity_poly.pdbx_strand_id
1 'polypeptide(L)'
;MPSITVEPCTFALFGALGDLALRKLFPALYHLDGADLLHEDTRIIALAREPGSEQQHMAFIAAELRRYVGKELNETVAERFLARLTYLHVDFLKAEDYVALAELAGSSQRMIAYFATPAAVYGAICENLEKVGLAENTRVVLE
;
A
#
# COMPACT_ATOMS: atom_id res chain seq x y z
N MET A 1 24.81 -14.79 14.04
CA MET A 1 24.10 -13.68 13.40
C MET A 1 22.75 -13.47 14.08
N PRO A 2 22.50 -12.29 14.58
CA PRO A 2 21.16 -12.02 15.09
C PRO A 2 20.17 -12.11 13.92
N SER A 3 19.10 -12.87 14.09
CA SER A 3 18.04 -12.94 13.11
C SER A 3 17.23 -11.65 13.20
N ILE A 4 16.96 -11.03 12.04
CA ILE A 4 16.06 -9.88 11.97
C ILE A 4 14.63 -10.42 12.11
N THR A 5 13.94 -9.98 13.16
CA THR A 5 12.53 -10.33 13.32
C THR A 5 11.71 -9.27 12.58
N VAL A 6 10.99 -9.73 11.56
CA VAL A 6 10.10 -8.87 10.79
C VAL A 6 8.69 -9.06 11.31
N GLU A 7 8.08 -7.97 11.76
CA GLU A 7 6.70 -7.99 12.26
C GLU A 7 5.70 -7.74 11.12
N PRO A 8 4.51 -8.34 11.19
CA PRO A 8 3.48 -8.06 10.20
C PRO A 8 2.94 -6.64 10.36
N CYS A 9 2.59 -6.03 9.25
CA CYS A 9 1.94 -4.73 9.24
C CYS A 9 0.98 -4.63 8.06
N THR A 10 0.15 -3.61 8.09
CA THR A 10 -0.64 -3.21 6.94
C THR A 10 0.02 -1.98 6.34
N PHE A 11 0.43 -2.07 5.09
CA PHE A 11 1.05 -0.96 4.37
C PHE A 11 -0.01 -0.32 3.48
N ALA A 12 -0.44 0.89 3.84
CA ALA A 12 -1.45 1.63 3.10
C ALA A 12 -0.76 2.67 2.22
N LEU A 13 -0.82 2.48 0.92
CA LEU A 13 -0.19 3.36 -0.06
C LEU A 13 -1.23 4.29 -0.67
N PHE A 14 -1.23 5.54 -0.23
CA PHE A 14 -2.12 6.58 -0.74
C PHE A 14 -1.54 7.18 -2.00
N GLY A 15 -2.29 7.15 -3.09
CA GLY A 15 -1.81 7.59 -4.40
C GLY A 15 -1.16 6.45 -5.19
N ALA A 16 -1.72 5.25 -5.09
CA ALA A 16 -1.12 4.03 -5.61
C ALA A 16 -1.00 3.97 -7.14
N LEU A 17 -1.77 4.77 -7.86
CA LEU A 17 -1.70 4.80 -9.32
C LEU A 17 -0.84 5.96 -9.85
N GLY A 18 -0.20 6.70 -8.96
CA GLY A 18 0.69 7.80 -9.34
C GLY A 18 2.07 7.30 -9.77
N ASP A 19 2.84 8.19 -10.39
CA ASP A 19 4.15 7.89 -10.94
C ASP A 19 5.13 7.37 -9.89
N LEU A 20 5.19 8.01 -8.73
CA LEU A 20 6.09 7.60 -7.67
C LEU A 20 5.79 6.17 -7.19
N ALA A 21 4.52 5.85 -6.96
CA ALA A 21 4.11 4.54 -6.50
C ALA A 21 4.47 3.46 -7.51
N LEU A 22 4.11 3.68 -8.77
CA LEU A 22 4.30 2.67 -9.82
C LEU A 22 5.76 2.46 -10.17
N ARG A 23 6.52 3.54 -10.24
CA ARG A 23 7.91 3.50 -10.71
C ARG A 23 8.90 3.11 -9.61
N LYS A 24 8.64 3.52 -8.37
CA LYS A 24 9.59 3.34 -7.27
C LYS A 24 9.09 2.52 -6.12
N LEU A 25 7.88 2.80 -5.62
CA LEU A 25 7.43 2.19 -4.36
C LEU A 25 7.04 0.73 -4.51
N PHE A 26 6.26 0.38 -5.53
CA PHE A 26 5.93 -1.03 -5.76
C PHE A 26 7.17 -1.86 -6.09
N PRO A 27 8.09 -1.41 -6.96
CA PRO A 27 9.34 -2.14 -7.16
C PRO A 27 10.17 -2.30 -5.89
N ALA A 28 10.25 -1.27 -5.03
CA ALA A 28 10.99 -1.37 -3.78
C ALA A 28 10.36 -2.39 -2.82
N LEU A 29 9.04 -2.38 -2.69
CA LEU A 29 8.32 -3.35 -1.87
C LEU A 29 8.47 -4.77 -2.42
N TYR A 30 8.43 -4.92 -3.73
CA TYR A 30 8.69 -6.20 -4.39
C TYR A 30 10.09 -6.73 -4.02
N HIS A 31 11.10 -5.89 -4.08
CA HIS A 31 12.47 -6.28 -3.72
C HIS A 31 12.58 -6.66 -2.24
N LEU A 32 11.88 -5.96 -1.35
CA LEU A 32 11.83 -6.33 0.06
C LEU A 32 11.21 -7.71 0.24
N ASP A 33 10.14 -7.99 -0.48
CA ASP A 33 9.50 -9.32 -0.42
C ASP A 33 10.45 -10.41 -0.93
N GLY A 34 11.14 -10.15 -2.03
CA GLY A 34 12.11 -11.08 -2.60
C GLY A 34 13.29 -11.36 -1.68
N ALA A 35 13.63 -10.42 -0.80
CA ALA A 35 14.70 -10.56 0.20
C ALA A 35 14.20 -11.11 1.54
N ASP A 36 12.95 -11.56 1.62
CA ASP A 36 12.30 -12.06 2.83
C ASP A 36 12.25 -11.03 3.97
N LEU A 37 12.14 -9.75 3.60
CA LEU A 37 12.04 -8.65 4.55
C LEU A 37 10.61 -8.15 4.78
N LEU A 38 9.62 -8.81 4.20
CA LEU A 38 8.20 -8.61 4.52
C LEU A 38 7.66 -9.86 5.19
N HIS A 39 6.98 -9.66 6.31
CA HIS A 39 6.32 -10.77 7.00
C HIS A 39 5.26 -11.38 6.09
N GLU A 40 5.05 -12.69 6.18
CA GLU A 40 4.06 -13.38 5.34
C GLU A 40 2.64 -12.85 5.50
N ASP A 41 2.31 -12.28 6.67
CA ASP A 41 1.00 -11.69 6.97
C ASP A 41 0.92 -10.20 6.65
N THR A 42 1.99 -9.59 6.15
CA THR A 42 1.97 -8.19 5.76
C THR A 42 1.11 -8.02 4.51
N ARG A 43 0.17 -7.08 4.60
CA ARG A 43 -0.74 -6.73 3.51
C ARG A 43 -0.43 -5.35 2.99
N ILE A 44 -0.68 -5.17 1.71
CA ILE A 44 -0.50 -3.88 1.03
C ILE A 44 -1.86 -3.44 0.50
N ILE A 45 -2.32 -2.28 0.95
CA ILE A 45 -3.56 -1.68 0.46
C ILE A 45 -3.19 -0.55 -0.48
N ALA A 46 -3.58 -0.69 -1.73
CA ALA A 46 -3.37 0.32 -2.76
C ALA A 46 -4.59 1.22 -2.82
N LEU A 47 -4.44 2.47 -2.39
CA LEU A 47 -5.53 3.45 -2.34
C LEU A 47 -5.37 4.49 -3.42
N ALA A 48 -6.43 4.68 -4.19
CA ALA A 48 -6.44 5.70 -5.23
C ALA A 48 -7.87 6.20 -5.47
N ARG A 49 -7.96 7.39 -6.03
CA ARG A 49 -9.24 8.05 -6.31
C ARG A 49 -9.74 7.84 -7.74
N GLU A 50 -8.94 7.22 -8.58
CA GLU A 50 -9.29 7.03 -9.98
C GLU A 50 -10.46 6.06 -10.10
N PRO A 51 -11.46 6.36 -10.96
CA PRO A 51 -12.56 5.45 -11.20
C PRO A 51 -12.11 4.21 -11.97
N GLY A 52 -12.89 3.17 -11.88
CA GLY A 52 -12.61 1.91 -12.55
C GLY A 52 -12.77 0.72 -11.62
N SER A 53 -12.66 -0.49 -12.16
CA SER A 53 -12.79 -1.69 -11.35
C SER A 53 -11.50 -2.01 -10.61
N GLU A 54 -11.63 -2.68 -9.47
CA GLU A 54 -10.49 -3.21 -8.74
C GLU A 54 -9.62 -4.09 -9.64
N GLN A 55 -10.25 -4.96 -10.41
CA GLN A 55 -9.55 -5.87 -11.32
C GLN A 55 -8.70 -5.12 -12.35
N GLN A 56 -9.24 -4.06 -12.95
CA GLN A 56 -8.50 -3.25 -13.91
C GLN A 56 -7.29 -2.58 -13.29
N HIS A 57 -7.47 -1.99 -12.11
CA HIS A 57 -6.37 -1.30 -11.41
C HIS A 57 -5.31 -2.27 -10.93
N MET A 58 -5.70 -3.45 -10.43
CA MET A 58 -4.74 -4.48 -10.03
C MET A 58 -3.94 -4.99 -11.22
N ALA A 59 -4.58 -5.20 -12.35
CA ALA A 59 -3.89 -5.62 -13.58
C ALA A 59 -2.90 -4.55 -14.06
N PHE A 60 -3.28 -3.29 -13.95
CA PHE A 60 -2.40 -2.17 -14.31
C PHE A 60 -1.17 -2.12 -13.41
N ILE A 61 -1.36 -2.23 -12.09
CA ILE A 61 -0.25 -2.24 -11.14
C ILE A 61 0.68 -3.41 -11.44
N ALA A 62 0.14 -4.60 -11.70
CA ALA A 62 0.93 -5.78 -12.01
C ALA A 62 1.77 -5.59 -13.29
N ALA A 63 1.18 -4.99 -14.33
CA ALA A 63 1.89 -4.72 -15.57
C ALA A 63 3.00 -3.70 -15.37
N GLU A 64 2.73 -2.63 -14.62
CA GLU A 64 3.73 -1.61 -14.34
C GLU A 64 4.88 -2.14 -13.46
N LEU A 65 4.57 -3.02 -12.51
CA LEU A 65 5.60 -3.68 -11.71
C LEU A 65 6.57 -4.45 -12.61
N ARG A 66 6.04 -5.24 -13.53
CA ARG A 66 6.86 -6.02 -14.46
C ARG A 66 7.70 -5.12 -15.37
N ARG A 67 7.10 -4.02 -15.81
CA ARG A 67 7.79 -3.05 -16.65
C ARG A 67 8.99 -2.42 -15.92
N TYR A 68 8.80 -1.97 -14.69
CA TYR A 68 9.83 -1.23 -13.96
C TYR A 68 10.88 -2.13 -13.30
N VAL A 69 10.54 -3.33 -12.87
CA VAL A 69 11.53 -4.30 -12.39
C VAL A 69 12.32 -4.87 -13.57
N GLY A 70 11.65 -5.14 -14.67
CA GLY A 70 12.30 -5.54 -15.90
C GLY A 70 12.82 -6.98 -15.89
N LYS A 71 13.97 -7.19 -16.51
CA LYS A 71 14.54 -8.52 -16.76
C LYS A 71 14.88 -9.30 -15.49
N GLU A 72 15.12 -8.62 -14.40
CA GLU A 72 15.49 -9.25 -13.14
C GLU A 72 14.28 -9.76 -12.35
N LEU A 73 13.07 -9.53 -12.84
CA LEU A 73 11.86 -9.93 -12.14
C LEU A 73 11.79 -11.46 -12.03
N ASN A 74 11.59 -11.93 -10.81
CA ASN A 74 11.31 -13.32 -10.52
C ASN A 74 9.80 -13.50 -10.47
N GLU A 75 9.24 -14.31 -11.37
CA GLU A 75 7.79 -14.44 -11.49
C GLU A 75 7.15 -15.05 -10.24
N THR A 76 7.82 -16.00 -9.57
CA THR A 76 7.33 -16.59 -8.33
C THR A 76 7.21 -15.53 -7.22
N VAL A 77 8.22 -14.68 -7.10
CA VAL A 77 8.21 -13.58 -6.12
C VAL A 77 7.13 -12.56 -6.50
N ALA A 78 7.01 -12.24 -7.78
CA ALA A 78 6.01 -11.29 -8.25
C ALA A 78 4.59 -11.77 -7.93
N GLU A 79 4.27 -13.03 -8.16
CA GLU A 79 2.96 -13.60 -7.84
C GLU A 79 2.68 -13.54 -6.33
N ARG A 80 3.64 -13.91 -5.52
CA ARG A 80 3.54 -13.84 -4.06
C ARG A 80 3.33 -12.40 -3.59
N PHE A 81 4.10 -11.47 -4.13
CA PHE A 81 4.00 -10.05 -3.81
C PHE A 81 2.62 -9.49 -4.19
N LEU A 82 2.19 -9.75 -5.42
CA LEU A 82 0.90 -9.24 -5.90
C LEU A 82 -0.29 -9.81 -5.13
N ALA A 83 -0.15 -11.02 -4.58
CA ALA A 83 -1.19 -11.61 -3.74
C ALA A 83 -1.39 -10.85 -2.41
N ARG A 84 -0.41 -10.04 -2.00
CA ARG A 84 -0.52 -9.19 -0.80
C ARG A 84 -1.37 -7.95 -1.04
N LEU A 85 -1.59 -7.56 -2.29
CA LEU A 85 -2.22 -6.30 -2.64
C LEU A 85 -3.74 -6.41 -2.63
N THR A 86 -4.37 -5.39 -2.06
CA THR A 86 -5.80 -5.15 -2.18
C THR A 86 -5.95 -3.72 -2.68
N TYR A 87 -6.73 -3.51 -3.73
CA TYR A 87 -7.02 -2.17 -4.21
C TYR A 87 -8.26 -1.63 -3.50
N LEU A 88 -8.20 -0.36 -3.09
CA LEU A 88 -9.33 0.31 -2.49
C LEU A 88 -9.53 1.68 -3.13
N HIS A 89 -10.72 1.89 -3.70
CA HIS A 89 -11.09 3.20 -4.24
C HIS A 89 -11.52 4.11 -3.10
N VAL A 90 -10.80 5.23 -2.93
CA VAL A 90 -11.06 6.18 -1.85
C VAL A 90 -10.93 7.60 -2.39
N ASP A 91 -11.95 8.42 -2.16
CA ASP A 91 -11.79 9.86 -2.26
C ASP A 91 -11.13 10.33 -0.95
N PHE A 92 -9.90 10.83 -1.03
CA PHE A 92 -9.12 11.15 0.16
C PHE A 92 -9.76 12.24 1.03
N LEU A 93 -10.71 12.98 0.50
CA LEU A 93 -11.41 14.04 1.21
C LEU A 93 -12.71 13.57 1.88
N LYS A 94 -13.16 12.36 1.61
CA LYS A 94 -14.41 11.81 2.15
C LYS A 94 -14.15 10.85 3.29
N ALA A 95 -14.55 11.25 4.49
CA ALA A 95 -14.35 10.42 5.69
C ALA A 95 -15.03 9.05 5.57
N GLU A 96 -16.20 8.98 4.98
CA GLU A 96 -16.95 7.73 4.83
C GLU A 96 -16.23 6.68 4.01
N ASP A 97 -15.37 7.09 3.06
CA ASP A 97 -14.60 6.14 2.25
C ASP A 97 -13.51 5.42 3.07
N TYR A 98 -13.13 5.99 4.21
CA TYR A 98 -12.09 5.40 5.07
C TYR A 98 -12.61 4.27 5.95
N VAL A 99 -13.92 4.07 6.04
CA VAL A 99 -14.50 2.96 6.79
C VAL A 99 -14.04 1.62 6.23
N ALA A 100 -14.02 1.49 4.91
CA ALA A 100 -13.52 0.27 4.26
C ALA A 100 -12.03 0.02 4.55
N LEU A 101 -11.22 1.07 4.61
CA LEU A 101 -9.81 0.95 4.99
C LEU A 101 -9.68 0.44 6.43
N ALA A 102 -10.47 0.97 7.35
CA ALA A 102 -10.45 0.53 8.74
C ALA A 102 -10.84 -0.95 8.87
N GLU A 103 -11.82 -1.41 8.10
CA GLU A 103 -12.23 -2.81 8.07
C GLU A 103 -11.11 -3.71 7.54
N LEU A 104 -10.45 -3.30 6.45
CA LEU A 104 -9.35 -4.07 5.88
C LEU A 104 -8.13 -4.11 6.79
N ALA A 105 -7.81 -2.99 7.44
CA ALA A 105 -6.63 -2.90 8.31
C ALA A 105 -6.77 -3.73 9.57
N GLY A 106 -8.00 -3.88 10.07
CA GLY A 106 -8.23 -4.55 11.33
C GLY A 106 -7.68 -3.77 12.52
N SER A 107 -7.89 -4.30 13.74
CA SER A 107 -7.51 -3.59 14.96
C SER A 107 -6.18 -4.05 15.56
N SER A 108 -5.62 -5.16 15.07
CA SER A 108 -4.50 -5.83 15.71
C SER A 108 -3.13 -5.59 15.07
N GLN A 109 -3.08 -5.04 13.86
CA GLN A 109 -1.82 -4.82 13.15
C GLN A 109 -1.48 -3.33 13.10
N ARG A 110 -0.18 -3.08 13.16
CA ARG A 110 0.34 -1.73 12.91
C ARG A 110 0.13 -1.38 11.44
N MET A 111 -0.18 -0.13 11.18
CA MET A 111 -0.30 0.37 9.82
C MET A 111 0.80 1.37 9.52
N ILE A 112 1.36 1.26 8.34
CA ILE A 112 2.24 2.29 7.76
C ILE A 112 1.43 2.94 6.66
N ALA A 113 1.19 4.23 6.78
CA ALA A 113 0.49 5.00 5.75
C ALA A 113 1.51 5.85 4.99
N TYR A 114 1.74 5.47 3.74
CA TYR A 114 2.66 6.19 2.87
C TYR A 114 1.87 7.13 1.97
N PHE A 115 2.16 8.43 2.06
CA PHE A 115 1.46 9.45 1.28
C PHE A 115 2.23 9.77 0.01
N ALA A 116 1.89 9.10 -1.08
CA ALA A 116 2.40 9.38 -2.42
C ALA A 116 1.43 10.29 -3.19
N THR A 117 0.87 11.26 -2.49
CA THR A 117 -0.13 12.21 -2.96
C THR A 117 0.43 13.62 -2.92
N PRO A 118 -0.22 14.60 -3.54
CA PRO A 118 0.14 16.00 -3.31
C PRO A 118 0.01 16.39 -1.83
N ALA A 119 0.89 17.26 -1.37
CA ALA A 119 0.91 17.69 0.03
C ALA A 119 -0.40 18.34 0.47
N ALA A 120 -1.14 18.90 -0.45
CA ALA A 120 -2.42 19.57 -0.15
C ALA A 120 -3.46 18.65 0.51
N VAL A 121 -3.35 17.33 0.33
CA VAL A 121 -4.31 16.37 0.91
C VAL A 121 -3.79 15.68 2.17
N TYR A 122 -2.56 15.95 2.62
CA TYR A 122 -1.99 15.29 3.80
C TYR A 122 -2.85 15.48 5.05
N GLY A 123 -3.26 16.72 5.31
CA GLY A 123 -4.07 17.03 6.48
C GLY A 123 -5.41 16.30 6.48
N ALA A 124 -6.07 16.25 5.32
CA ALA A 124 -7.35 15.56 5.18
C ALA A 124 -7.20 14.06 5.42
N ILE A 125 -6.15 13.45 4.90
CA ILE A 125 -5.90 12.02 5.13
C ILE A 125 -5.70 11.75 6.61
N CYS A 126 -4.87 12.55 7.29
CA CYS A 126 -4.64 12.38 8.73
C CYS A 126 -5.92 12.54 9.54
N GLU A 127 -6.73 13.55 9.25
CA GLU A 127 -8.01 13.75 9.93
C GLU A 127 -8.97 12.58 9.73
N ASN A 128 -9.03 12.06 8.51
CA ASN A 128 -9.92 10.96 8.20
C ASN A 128 -9.46 9.63 8.81
N LEU A 129 -8.14 9.40 8.88
CA LEU A 129 -7.59 8.26 9.60
C LEU A 129 -7.97 8.31 11.08
N GLU A 130 -7.89 9.48 11.68
CA GLU A 130 -8.30 9.67 13.09
C GLU A 130 -9.79 9.39 13.29
N LYS A 131 -10.63 9.90 12.39
CA LYS A 131 -12.09 9.70 12.48
C LYS A 131 -12.53 8.24 12.46
N VAL A 132 -11.78 7.38 11.75
CA VAL A 132 -12.10 5.94 11.69
C VAL A 132 -11.29 5.12 12.68
N GLY A 133 -10.57 5.75 13.59
CA GLY A 133 -9.87 5.07 14.68
C GLY A 133 -8.55 4.42 14.32
N LEU A 134 -7.93 4.82 13.21
CA LEU A 134 -6.66 4.24 12.76
C LEU A 134 -5.42 5.00 13.22
N ALA A 135 -5.57 6.23 13.74
CA ALA A 135 -4.42 7.09 14.00
C ALA A 135 -3.43 6.54 15.03
N GLU A 136 -3.92 5.87 16.08
CA GLU A 136 -3.07 5.41 17.18
C GLU A 136 -2.02 4.38 16.77
N ASN A 137 -2.35 3.49 15.84
CA ASN A 137 -1.46 2.41 15.40
C ASN A 137 -0.85 2.68 14.02
N THR A 138 -0.92 3.92 13.56
CA THR A 138 -0.46 4.28 12.22
C THR A 138 0.77 5.17 12.28
N ARG A 139 1.79 4.77 11.53
CA ARG A 139 2.92 5.65 11.23
C ARG A 139 2.73 6.23 9.84
N VAL A 140 2.93 7.53 9.73
CA VAL A 140 2.79 8.25 8.45
C VAL A 140 4.18 8.49 7.87
N VAL A 141 4.33 8.15 6.59
CA VAL A 141 5.54 8.46 5.83
C VAL A 141 5.16 9.47 4.75
N LEU A 142 5.84 10.59 4.74
CA LEU A 142 5.63 11.67 3.77
C LEU A 142 6.75 11.67 2.74
N GLU A 143 6.39 11.96 1.53
CA GLU A 143 7.38 12.14 0.46
C GLU A 143 7.87 13.56 0.35
#